data_a8b52c60fee275874f009b95ea12bb79
#
_entry.id   a8b52c60fee275874f009b95ea12bb79
#
_cell.length_a   1.000
_cell.length_b   1.000
_cell.length_c   1.000
_cell.angle_alpha   90.00
_cell.angle_beta   90.00
_cell.angle_gamma   90.00
#
_symmetry.space_group_name_H-M   'P 1'
#
loop_
_entity.id
_entity.type
_entity.pdbx_description
1 polymer ?
#
loop_
_entity_poly.entity_id
_entity_poly.type
_entity_poly.pdbx_seq_one_letter_code
_entity_poly.pdbx_strand_id
1 'polypeptide(L)'
;MENSAGISFMGFTRMDLESAVCFLCAVVFSLFLIVFSWQDLHRKRIRVSWLYGFGTAGMALTMIRCVLSVIKDGWDWKKSALQITVWLLGMLLGIFLFWMERQTKGAVGLGDGCFFLITGCYLGGWRTLELLMGAVFVSSLAGGVWMLTALLGGKGNGLWEKMRKKKLPFLPCVLPVWIWMLIASLG
;
A
#
# COMPACT_ATOMS: atom_id res chain seq x y z
N MET A 1 -28.19 36.89 -29.45
CA MET A 1 -29.21 36.03 -28.81
C MET A 1 -29.09 34.67 -29.43
N GLU A 2 -28.25 33.84 -28.90
CA GLU A 2 -28.18 32.39 -29.21
C GLU A 2 -27.26 31.73 -28.21
N ASN A 3 -27.84 31.01 -27.45
CA ASN A 3 -27.85 29.60 -27.05
C ASN A 3 -26.83 29.23 -26.00
N SER A 4 -27.21 29.48 -24.79
CA SER A 4 -26.66 28.92 -23.57
C SER A 4 -27.51 27.74 -23.07
N ALA A 5 -27.72 26.71 -23.90
CA ALA A 5 -28.48 25.50 -23.50
C ALA A 5 -27.84 24.19 -23.93
N GLY A 6 -26.52 24.13 -24.00
CA GLY A 6 -25.73 22.95 -24.33
C GLY A 6 -24.80 22.50 -23.20
N ILE A 7 -25.08 22.88 -21.96
CA ILE A 7 -24.27 22.54 -20.81
C ILE A 7 -24.89 21.29 -20.16
N SER A 8 -24.05 20.32 -19.87
CA SER A 8 -24.18 19.35 -18.79
C SER A 8 -24.53 17.90 -19.07
N PHE A 9 -24.55 17.39 -20.26
CA PHE A 9 -24.62 15.92 -20.36
C PHE A 9 -23.32 15.25 -20.83
N MET A 10 -22.30 16.04 -21.21
CA MET A 10 -20.97 15.53 -21.61
C MET A 10 -19.96 15.37 -20.47
N GLY A 11 -20.31 15.80 -19.25
CA GLY A 11 -19.42 15.71 -18.09
C GLY A 11 -19.26 14.29 -17.51
N PHE A 12 -20.20 13.41 -17.78
CA PHE A 12 -20.18 12.04 -17.21
C PHE A 12 -19.61 10.98 -18.15
N THR A 13 -19.36 11.29 -19.41
CA THR A 13 -18.89 10.33 -20.41
C THR A 13 -17.39 10.40 -20.73
N ARG A 14 -16.67 11.35 -20.16
CA ARG A 14 -15.21 11.40 -20.18
C ARG A 14 -14.66 11.21 -18.76
N MET A 15 -14.80 10.03 -18.21
CA MET A 15 -13.76 9.57 -17.30
C MET A 15 -12.49 9.55 -18.15
N ASP A 16 -11.62 10.55 -17.95
CA ASP A 16 -10.32 10.57 -18.62
C ASP A 16 -9.72 9.18 -18.42
N LEU A 17 -9.22 8.57 -19.49
CA LEU A 17 -8.63 7.22 -19.45
C LEU A 17 -7.61 7.07 -18.29
N GLU A 18 -6.96 8.16 -17.95
CA GLU A 18 -6.05 8.26 -16.81
C GLU A 18 -6.77 8.06 -15.47
N SER A 19 -7.93 8.66 -15.27
CA SER A 19 -8.75 8.47 -14.06
C SER A 19 -9.25 7.03 -13.94
N ALA A 20 -9.63 6.42 -15.07
CA ALA A 20 -10.03 5.02 -15.08
C ALA A 20 -8.88 4.07 -14.71
N VAL A 21 -7.66 4.33 -15.21
CA VAL A 21 -6.47 3.54 -14.85
C VAL A 21 -6.09 3.76 -13.38
N CYS A 22 -6.20 5.00 -12.86
CA CYS A 22 -5.98 5.27 -11.43
C CYS A 22 -6.98 4.51 -10.55
N PHE A 23 -8.25 4.50 -10.92
CA PHE A 23 -9.29 3.75 -10.22
C PHE A 23 -8.99 2.24 -10.26
N LEU A 24 -8.63 1.72 -11.43
CA LEU A 24 -8.25 0.31 -11.59
C LEU A 24 -7.04 -0.04 -10.71
N CYS A 25 -6.03 0.81 -10.64
CA CYS A 25 -4.89 0.63 -9.73
C CYS A 25 -5.34 0.53 -8.27
N ALA A 26 -6.25 1.41 -7.83
CA ALA A 26 -6.75 1.41 -6.46
C ALA A 26 -7.56 0.13 -6.17
N VAL A 27 -8.38 -0.34 -7.10
CA VAL A 27 -9.15 -1.59 -6.98
C VAL A 27 -8.22 -2.80 -6.90
N VAL A 28 -7.27 -2.93 -7.82
CA VAL A 28 -6.31 -4.05 -7.86
C VAL A 28 -5.45 -4.05 -6.59
N PHE A 29 -5.01 -2.89 -6.13
CA PHE A 29 -4.26 -2.76 -4.89
C PHE A 29 -5.09 -3.11 -3.65
N SER A 30 -6.38 -2.73 -3.62
CA SER A 30 -7.29 -3.13 -2.53
C SER A 30 -7.49 -4.64 -2.48
N LEU A 31 -7.67 -5.29 -3.62
CA LEU A 31 -7.75 -6.75 -3.72
C LEU A 31 -6.44 -7.42 -3.24
N PHE A 32 -5.30 -6.87 -3.66
CA PHE A 32 -3.99 -7.31 -3.19
C PHE A 32 -3.90 -7.25 -1.66
N LEU A 33 -4.26 -6.12 -1.04
CA LEU A 33 -4.28 -5.95 0.41
C LEU A 33 -5.18 -6.95 1.12
N ILE A 34 -6.40 -7.15 0.63
CA ILE A 34 -7.38 -8.08 1.23
C ILE A 34 -6.84 -9.51 1.18
N VAL A 35 -6.35 -9.95 0.02
CA VAL A 35 -5.82 -11.31 -0.17
C VAL A 35 -4.62 -11.56 0.74
N PHE A 36 -3.69 -10.62 0.82
CA PHE A 36 -2.49 -10.77 1.63
C PHE A 36 -2.77 -10.67 3.13
N SER A 37 -3.65 -9.76 3.55
CA SER A 37 -4.10 -9.67 4.93
C SER A 37 -4.81 -10.95 5.38
N TRP A 38 -5.64 -11.54 4.52
CA TRP A 38 -6.28 -12.83 4.77
C TRP A 38 -5.26 -13.97 4.88
N GLN A 39 -4.27 -14.02 3.99
CA GLN A 39 -3.21 -15.03 4.04
C GLN A 39 -2.34 -14.90 5.30
N ASP A 40 -2.00 -13.69 5.72
CA ASP A 40 -1.21 -13.43 6.92
C ASP A 40 -1.95 -13.89 8.18
N LEU A 41 -3.25 -13.63 8.27
CA LEU A 41 -4.09 -14.06 9.39
C LEU A 41 -4.21 -15.60 9.49
N HIS A 42 -4.42 -16.29 8.35
CA HIS A 42 -4.75 -17.72 8.38
C HIS A 42 -3.54 -18.65 8.26
N ARG A 43 -2.55 -18.28 7.45
CA ARG A 43 -1.45 -19.21 7.08
C ARG A 43 -0.09 -18.78 7.58
N LYS A 44 0.09 -17.53 8.04
CA LYS A 44 1.40 -16.96 8.44
C LYS A 44 2.54 -17.24 7.44
N ARG A 45 2.20 -17.57 6.20
CA ARG A 45 3.10 -17.83 5.08
C ARG A 45 2.52 -17.23 3.83
N ILE A 46 3.22 -16.26 3.26
CA ILE A 46 2.84 -15.61 2.01
C ILE A 46 3.28 -16.51 0.85
N ARG A 47 2.36 -16.81 -0.06
CA ARG A 47 2.69 -17.53 -1.29
C ARG A 47 3.37 -16.56 -2.25
N VAL A 48 4.63 -16.83 -2.54
CA VAL A 48 5.47 -16.01 -3.43
C VAL A 48 4.85 -15.86 -4.83
N SER A 49 4.11 -16.89 -5.32
CA SER A 49 3.44 -16.85 -6.63
C SER A 49 2.43 -15.70 -6.76
N TRP A 50 1.64 -15.42 -5.72
CA TRP A 50 0.70 -14.29 -5.71
C TRP A 50 1.42 -12.94 -5.68
N LEU A 51 2.55 -12.90 -4.98
CA LEU A 51 3.40 -11.70 -4.90
C LEU A 51 3.90 -11.29 -6.30
N TYR A 52 4.39 -12.26 -7.08
CA TYR A 52 4.81 -12.02 -8.46
C TYR A 52 3.64 -11.56 -9.35
N GLY A 53 2.48 -12.20 -9.25
CA GLY A 53 1.32 -11.82 -10.06
C GLY A 53 0.85 -10.38 -9.80
N PHE A 54 0.69 -10.01 -8.54
CA PHE A 54 0.30 -8.65 -8.20
C PHE A 54 1.43 -7.62 -8.46
N GLY A 55 2.69 -8.01 -8.27
CA GLY A 55 3.83 -7.14 -8.58
C GLY A 55 3.94 -6.81 -10.06
N THR A 56 3.81 -7.81 -10.93
CA THR A 56 3.81 -7.59 -12.40
C THR A 56 2.61 -6.78 -12.85
N ALA A 57 1.42 -7.03 -12.30
CA ALA A 57 0.22 -6.23 -12.59
C ALA A 57 0.42 -4.75 -12.17
N GLY A 58 0.98 -4.50 -10.98
CA GLY A 58 1.28 -3.14 -10.52
C GLY A 58 2.27 -2.41 -11.41
N MET A 59 3.32 -3.11 -11.81
CA MET A 59 4.34 -2.55 -12.71
C MET A 59 3.74 -2.21 -14.08
N ALA A 60 2.93 -3.10 -14.64
CA ALA A 60 2.24 -2.88 -15.93
C ALA A 60 1.29 -1.67 -15.87
N LEU A 61 0.45 -1.58 -14.82
CA LEU A 61 -0.47 -0.46 -14.64
C LEU A 61 0.25 0.87 -14.47
N THR A 62 1.36 0.88 -13.75
CA THR A 62 2.18 2.10 -13.57
C THR A 62 2.84 2.52 -14.87
N MET A 63 3.33 1.57 -15.68
CA MET A 63 3.85 1.86 -17.02
C MET A 63 2.77 2.45 -17.93
N ILE A 64 1.56 1.89 -17.92
CA ILE A 64 0.42 2.42 -18.69
C ILE A 64 0.12 3.87 -18.27
N ARG A 65 0.08 4.15 -16.97
CA ARG A 65 -0.12 5.53 -16.46
C ARG A 65 0.96 6.48 -16.96
N CYS A 66 2.21 6.05 -16.92
CA CYS A 66 3.34 6.87 -17.38
C CYS A 66 3.21 7.20 -18.88
N VAL A 67 2.86 6.22 -19.69
CA VAL A 67 2.65 6.40 -21.14
C VAL A 67 1.47 7.34 -21.40
N LEU A 68 0.34 7.17 -20.70
CA LEU A 68 -0.83 8.02 -20.87
C LEU A 68 -0.56 9.48 -20.47
N SER A 69 0.19 9.70 -19.40
CA SER A 69 0.61 11.04 -18.98
C SER A 69 1.47 11.73 -20.07
N VAL A 70 2.40 11.00 -20.68
CA VAL A 70 3.23 11.52 -21.78
C VAL A 70 2.39 11.85 -23.03
N ILE A 71 1.41 11.01 -23.35
CA ILE A 71 0.53 11.24 -24.52
C ILE A 71 -0.36 12.48 -24.29
N LYS A 72 -0.85 12.70 -23.06
CA LYS A 72 -1.77 13.79 -22.72
C LYS A 72 -1.07 15.14 -22.61
N ASP A 73 0.01 15.21 -21.86
CA ASP A 73 0.70 16.46 -21.51
C ASP A 73 1.86 16.80 -22.44
N GLY A 74 2.17 15.92 -23.40
CA GLY A 74 3.39 16.00 -24.19
C GLY A 74 4.63 15.56 -23.40
N TRP A 75 5.75 15.47 -24.10
CA TRP A 75 7.02 15.08 -23.47
C TRP A 75 7.60 16.23 -22.65
N ASP A 76 7.24 16.32 -21.37
CA ASP A 76 7.87 17.22 -20.42
C ASP A 76 8.89 16.41 -19.58
N TRP A 77 10.18 16.58 -19.90
CA TRP A 77 11.27 15.89 -19.23
C TRP A 77 11.26 16.06 -17.70
N LYS A 78 10.91 17.26 -17.22
CA LYS A 78 10.92 17.54 -15.76
C LYS A 78 9.82 16.77 -15.04
N LYS A 79 8.61 16.74 -15.60
CA LYS A 79 7.47 16.00 -15.02
C LYS A 79 7.72 14.50 -15.05
N SER A 80 8.22 13.99 -16.17
CA SER A 80 8.52 12.55 -16.32
C SER A 80 9.63 12.11 -15.36
N ALA A 81 10.70 12.91 -15.22
CA ALA A 81 11.77 12.63 -14.28
C ALA A 81 11.29 12.63 -12.83
N LEU A 82 10.44 13.61 -12.44
CA LEU A 82 9.86 13.67 -11.11
C LEU A 82 9.00 12.43 -10.81
N GLN A 83 8.17 12.02 -11.76
CA GLN A 83 7.30 10.86 -11.61
C GLN A 83 8.09 9.56 -11.44
N ILE A 84 9.14 9.37 -12.25
CA ILE A 84 10.05 8.23 -12.13
C ILE A 84 10.77 8.26 -10.77
N THR A 85 11.22 9.43 -10.32
CA THR A 85 11.92 9.57 -9.03
C THR A 85 11.01 9.20 -7.86
N VAL A 86 9.76 9.67 -7.86
CA VAL A 86 8.77 9.32 -6.83
C VAL A 86 8.48 7.82 -6.82
N TRP A 87 8.42 7.20 -7.99
CA TRP A 87 8.20 5.77 -8.13
C TRP A 87 9.39 4.95 -7.61
N LEU A 88 10.61 5.33 -7.99
CA LEU A 88 11.85 4.71 -7.51
C LEU A 88 11.98 4.84 -5.97
N LEU A 89 11.59 5.98 -5.41
CA LEU A 89 11.60 6.17 -3.96
C LEU A 89 10.67 5.18 -3.24
N GLY A 90 9.51 4.87 -3.83
CA GLY A 90 8.61 3.84 -3.30
C GLY A 90 9.21 2.44 -3.30
N MET A 91 9.89 2.07 -4.38
CA MET A 91 10.60 0.79 -4.46
C MET A 91 11.79 0.74 -3.48
N LEU A 92 12.54 1.84 -3.36
CA LEU A 92 13.67 1.95 -2.43
C LEU A 92 13.25 1.68 -0.99
N LEU A 93 12.07 2.16 -0.59
CA LEU A 93 11.53 1.94 0.75
C LEU A 93 11.27 0.44 1.00
N GLY A 94 10.73 -0.30 0.04
CA GLY A 94 10.58 -1.75 0.11
C GLY A 94 11.93 -2.49 0.19
N ILE A 95 12.92 -2.06 -0.61
CA ILE A 95 14.28 -2.60 -0.58
C ILE A 95 14.94 -2.34 0.78
N PHE A 96 14.74 -1.15 1.35
CA PHE A 96 15.25 -0.79 2.66
C PHE A 96 14.67 -1.69 3.76
N LEU A 97 13.36 -1.96 3.74
CA LEU A 97 12.74 -2.88 4.69
C LEU A 97 13.26 -4.31 4.53
N PHE A 98 13.48 -4.75 3.30
CA PHE A 98 14.09 -6.05 3.02
C PHE A 98 15.53 -6.15 3.54
N TRP A 99 16.31 -5.07 3.41
CA TRP A 99 17.66 -4.99 3.97
C TRP A 99 17.64 -4.99 5.50
N MET A 100 16.71 -4.23 6.12
CA MET A 100 16.49 -4.22 7.58
C MET A 100 16.16 -5.61 8.13
N GLU A 101 15.33 -6.40 7.44
CA GLU A 101 15.01 -7.76 7.81
C GLU A 101 16.28 -8.63 7.89
N ARG A 102 17.14 -8.48 6.91
CA ARG A 102 18.41 -9.23 6.86
C ARG A 102 19.36 -8.86 8.00
N GLN A 103 19.39 -7.59 8.42
CA GLN A 103 20.21 -7.12 9.55
C GLN A 103 19.62 -7.54 10.92
N THR A 104 18.31 -7.51 11.06
CA THR A 104 17.61 -7.77 12.33
C THR A 104 17.31 -9.25 12.57
N LYS A 105 17.80 -10.17 11.72
CA LYS A 105 17.63 -11.63 11.81
C LYS A 105 16.16 -12.06 12.00
N GLY A 106 15.25 -11.42 11.29
CA GLY A 106 13.84 -11.77 11.25
C GLY A 106 12.95 -11.01 12.24
N ALA A 107 13.37 -9.86 12.76
CA ALA A 107 12.50 -8.97 13.54
C ALA A 107 11.43 -8.32 12.65
N VAL A 108 11.79 -7.96 11.41
CA VAL A 108 10.86 -7.55 10.36
C VAL A 108 10.57 -8.78 9.49
N GLY A 109 9.32 -9.04 9.12
CA GLY A 109 8.96 -10.18 8.28
C GLY A 109 9.45 -9.97 6.84
N LEU A 110 10.08 -10.97 6.24
CA LEU A 110 10.51 -10.94 4.83
C LEU A 110 9.34 -10.63 3.90
N GLY A 111 8.13 -11.08 4.27
CA GLY A 111 6.89 -10.78 3.57
C GLY A 111 6.52 -9.30 3.58
N ASP A 112 6.80 -8.59 4.67
CA ASP A 112 6.48 -7.16 4.80
C ASP A 112 7.37 -6.33 3.87
N GLY A 113 8.66 -6.65 3.77
CA GLY A 113 9.58 -6.00 2.82
C GLY A 113 9.13 -6.16 1.36
N CYS A 114 8.79 -7.39 0.97
CA CYS A 114 8.26 -7.67 -0.36
C CYS A 114 6.91 -6.99 -0.61
N PHE A 115 6.04 -6.95 0.39
CA PHE A 115 4.77 -6.26 0.32
C PHE A 115 4.95 -4.76 0.05
N PHE A 116 5.81 -4.07 0.80
CA PHE A 116 6.05 -2.64 0.60
C PHE A 116 6.79 -2.33 -0.71
N LEU A 117 7.61 -3.25 -1.20
CA LEU A 117 8.21 -3.12 -2.53
C LEU A 117 7.14 -3.06 -3.63
N ILE A 118 6.16 -3.97 -3.57
CA ILE A 118 5.04 -3.99 -4.51
C ILE A 118 4.13 -2.77 -4.29
N THR A 119 3.86 -2.40 -3.05
CA THR A 119 3.09 -1.19 -2.70
C THR A 119 3.72 0.05 -3.33
N GLY A 120 5.06 0.16 -3.30
CA GLY A 120 5.80 1.24 -3.96
C GLY A 120 5.54 1.32 -5.45
N CYS A 121 5.34 0.18 -6.12
CA CYS A 121 4.99 0.14 -7.54
C CYS A 121 3.59 0.72 -7.82
N TYR A 122 2.61 0.51 -6.94
CA TYR A 122 1.24 1.01 -7.12
C TYR A 122 1.06 2.46 -6.73
N LEU A 123 1.60 2.84 -5.56
CA LEU A 123 1.29 4.11 -4.91
C LEU A 123 2.37 5.19 -5.09
N GLY A 124 3.59 4.78 -5.46
CA GLY A 124 4.74 5.67 -5.43
C GLY A 124 5.26 5.95 -4.02
N GLY A 125 6.38 6.69 -3.91
CA GLY A 125 7.12 6.83 -2.65
C GLY A 125 6.35 7.48 -1.52
N TRP A 126 5.72 8.63 -1.77
CA TRP A 126 5.04 9.40 -0.73
C TRP A 126 3.86 8.66 -0.11
N ARG A 127 2.97 8.16 -0.95
CA ARG A 127 1.79 7.39 -0.49
C ARG A 127 2.18 6.08 0.20
N THR A 128 3.26 5.45 -0.25
CA THR A 128 3.79 4.24 0.40
C THR A 128 4.37 4.56 1.77
N LEU A 129 5.03 5.70 1.92
CA LEU A 129 5.54 6.16 3.22
C LEU A 129 4.39 6.48 4.20
N GLU A 130 3.36 7.19 3.76
CA GLU A 130 2.15 7.46 4.54
C GLU A 130 1.51 6.16 5.02
N LEU A 131 1.36 5.18 4.13
CA LEU A 131 0.80 3.88 4.45
C LEU A 131 1.65 3.12 5.47
N LEU A 132 2.98 3.14 5.32
CA LEU A 132 3.90 2.51 6.26
C LEU A 132 3.82 3.15 7.65
N MET A 133 3.90 4.48 7.73
CA MET A 133 3.82 5.21 8.99
C MET A 133 2.50 4.96 9.71
N GLY A 134 1.38 5.02 8.98
CA GLY A 134 0.06 4.70 9.50
C GLY A 134 -0.05 3.25 9.98
N ALA A 135 0.48 2.29 9.22
CA ALA A 135 0.47 0.88 9.59
C ALA A 135 1.30 0.60 10.85
N VAL A 136 2.47 1.22 10.98
CA VAL A 136 3.31 1.14 12.19
C VAL A 136 2.57 1.74 13.38
N PHE A 137 1.92 2.88 13.21
CA PHE A 137 1.14 3.52 14.28
C PHE A 137 -0.02 2.62 14.74
N VAL A 138 -0.83 2.10 13.82
CA VAL A 138 -1.95 1.19 14.13
C VAL A 138 -1.47 -0.10 14.78
N SER A 139 -0.38 -0.68 14.29
CA SER A 139 0.20 -1.91 14.88
C SER A 139 0.76 -1.67 16.29
N SER A 140 1.35 -0.49 16.53
CA SER A 140 1.84 -0.08 17.86
C SER A 140 0.69 0.08 18.85
N LEU A 141 -0.43 0.71 18.43
CA LEU A 141 -1.63 0.83 19.24
C LEU A 141 -2.23 -0.54 19.56
N ALA A 142 -2.38 -1.40 18.57
CA ALA A 142 -2.89 -2.76 18.75
C ALA A 142 -2.02 -3.58 19.71
N GLY A 143 -0.71 -3.49 19.57
CA GLY A 143 0.27 -4.12 20.48
C GLY A 143 0.19 -3.57 21.90
N GLY A 144 0.06 -2.24 22.03
CA GLY A 144 -0.10 -1.55 23.33
C GLY A 144 -1.38 -1.95 24.06
N VAL A 145 -2.51 -1.96 23.36
CA VAL A 145 -3.80 -2.40 23.91
C VAL A 145 -3.73 -3.86 24.36
N TRP A 146 -3.14 -4.73 23.53
CA TRP A 146 -2.98 -6.12 23.89
C TRP A 146 -2.07 -6.32 25.12
N MET A 147 -0.97 -5.55 25.22
CA MET A 147 -0.11 -5.54 26.38
C MET A 147 -0.83 -5.07 27.65
N LEU A 148 -1.63 -4.00 27.54
CA LEU A 148 -2.39 -3.43 28.65
C LEU A 148 -3.44 -4.42 29.18
N THR A 149 -4.20 -5.05 28.28
CA THR A 149 -5.19 -6.07 28.66
C THR A 149 -4.56 -7.28 29.33
N ALA A 150 -3.36 -7.65 28.90
CA ALA A 150 -2.61 -8.75 29.49
C ALA A 150 -2.08 -8.42 30.90
N LEU A 151 -1.66 -7.18 31.15
CA LEU A 151 -1.24 -6.69 32.47
C LEU A 151 -2.41 -6.61 33.44
N LEU A 152 -3.56 -6.08 33.00
CA LEU A 152 -4.77 -5.97 33.83
C LEU A 152 -5.39 -7.34 34.15
N GLY A 153 -5.19 -8.34 33.29
CA GLY A 153 -5.70 -9.71 33.49
C GLY A 153 -4.92 -10.56 34.50
N GLY A 154 -3.97 -10.01 35.26
CA GLY A 154 -3.26 -10.67 36.37
C GLY A 154 -2.35 -11.84 35.97
N LYS A 155 -2.10 -12.08 34.68
CA LYS A 155 -1.27 -13.18 34.16
C LYS A 155 0.21 -12.78 33.98
N GLY A 156 0.77 -11.99 34.91
CA GLY A 156 2.10 -11.37 34.78
C GLY A 156 3.27 -12.34 34.64
N ASN A 157 3.21 -13.51 35.21
CA ASN A 157 4.33 -14.47 35.19
C ASN A 157 4.33 -15.30 33.89
N GLY A 158 5.31 -15.05 33.03
CA GLY A 158 5.48 -15.75 31.74
C GLY A 158 4.85 -15.06 30.52
N LEU A 159 4.20 -13.93 30.70
CA LEU A 159 3.57 -13.16 29.62
C LEU A 159 4.60 -12.66 28.61
N TRP A 160 5.73 -12.15 29.09
CA TRP A 160 6.83 -11.65 28.25
C TRP A 160 7.37 -12.72 27.30
N GLU A 161 7.50 -13.95 27.79
CA GLU A 161 8.00 -15.06 26.97
C GLU A 161 6.98 -15.50 25.92
N LYS A 162 5.70 -15.47 26.28
CA LYS A 162 4.58 -15.79 25.39
C LYS A 162 4.36 -14.71 24.34
N MET A 163 4.56 -13.43 24.70
CA MET A 163 4.48 -12.26 23.79
C MET A 163 5.62 -12.29 22.79
N ARG A 164 6.84 -12.58 23.23
CA ARG A 164 8.02 -12.66 22.38
C ARG A 164 7.91 -13.74 21.29
N LYS A 165 7.17 -14.82 21.57
CA LYS A 165 6.93 -15.92 20.62
C LYS A 165 5.75 -15.70 19.67
N LYS A 166 4.84 -14.78 19.99
CA LYS A 166 3.63 -14.56 19.20
C LYS A 166 3.84 -13.37 18.25
N LYS A 167 4.22 -13.66 17.02
CA LYS A 167 4.29 -12.63 15.96
C LYS A 167 2.90 -12.06 15.73
N LEU A 168 2.75 -10.75 15.94
CA LEU A 168 1.54 -10.01 15.57
C LEU A 168 1.47 -9.92 14.04
N PRO A 169 0.33 -10.23 13.41
CA PRO A 169 0.18 -10.04 11.99
C PRO A 169 0.18 -8.54 11.67
N PHE A 170 1.13 -8.08 10.86
CA PHE A 170 1.30 -6.68 10.53
C PHE A 170 0.36 -6.22 9.41
N LEU A 171 0.17 -7.07 8.40
CA LEU A 171 -0.63 -6.76 7.21
C LEU A 171 -2.10 -6.37 7.50
N PRO A 172 -2.82 -6.99 8.47
CA PRO A 172 -4.14 -6.54 8.83
C PRO A 172 -4.21 -5.09 9.34
N CYS A 173 -3.11 -4.58 9.92
CA CYS A 173 -3.02 -3.20 10.39
C CYS A 173 -2.89 -2.19 9.24
N VAL A 174 -2.47 -2.64 8.06
CA VAL A 174 -2.37 -1.81 6.85
C VAL A 174 -3.75 -1.50 6.26
N LEU A 175 -4.71 -2.44 6.36
CA LEU A 175 -6.05 -2.29 5.79
C LEU A 175 -6.81 -1.03 6.28
N PRO A 176 -6.94 -0.76 7.59
CA PRO A 176 -7.66 0.43 8.06
C PRO A 176 -6.98 1.73 7.60
N VAL A 177 -5.66 1.75 7.51
CA VAL A 177 -4.90 2.90 7.01
C VAL A 177 -5.21 3.14 5.54
N TRP A 178 -5.22 2.09 4.73
CA TRP A 178 -5.58 2.19 3.32
C TRP A 178 -7.02 2.69 3.10
N ILE A 179 -7.97 2.15 3.85
CA ILE A 179 -9.38 2.61 3.81
C ILE A 179 -9.47 4.09 4.17
N TRP A 180 -8.74 4.52 5.22
CA TRP A 180 -8.66 5.93 5.60
C TRP A 180 -8.10 6.80 4.47
N MET A 181 -7.01 6.37 3.82
CA MET A 181 -6.43 7.10 2.69
C MET A 181 -7.37 7.18 1.49
N LEU A 182 -8.15 6.14 1.22
CA LEU A 182 -9.18 6.15 0.17
C LEU A 182 -10.28 7.16 0.49
N ILE A 183 -10.82 7.14 1.71
CA ILE A 183 -11.86 8.10 2.15
C ILE A 183 -11.33 9.53 2.05
N ALA A 184 -10.11 9.79 2.53
CA ALA A 184 -9.48 11.10 2.47
C ALA A 184 -9.20 11.57 1.03
N SER A 185 -9.12 10.67 0.06
CA SER A 185 -8.94 11.02 -1.35
C SER A 185 -10.24 11.28 -2.10
N LEU A 186 -11.39 10.92 -1.50
CA LEU A 186 -12.72 11.11 -2.08
C LEU A 186 -13.43 12.37 -1.57
N GLY A 187 -12.99 12.95 -0.47
CA GLY A 187 -13.51 14.19 0.13
C GLY A 187 -12.62 15.36 -0.19
#